data_40a930a6d7a3c418916d91c427c6dd35
#
_entry.id   40a930a6d7a3c418916d91c427c6dd35
#
_cell.length_a   1.000
_cell.length_b   1.000
_cell.length_c   1.000
_cell.angle_alpha   90.00
_cell.angle_beta   90.00
_cell.angle_gamma   90.00
#
_symmetry.space_group_name_H-M   'P 1'
#
loop_
_entity.id
_entity.type
_entity.pdbx_description
1 polymer ?
#
loop_
_entity_poly.entity_id
_entity_poly.type
_entity_poly.pdbx_seq_one_letter_code
_entity_poly.pdbx_strand_id
1 'polypeptide(L)'
;GALLLAASGTLTVNGAIRADGGYGGDLGTSYQDMQFGRVGGGGSGGAIRLVASTVDGTGDLSALGADGGDFADYGSRNWNSGGAGRIRIEAEALLFTETTSPAFTTGEPGELFVAGLPTLRIASVAGQPAPAEPTGTADIVLSSEDANPVEVGFEASGVPLGNTLTLVLTPPAGEPVRVISTALAGSVDASTATALVDIPDGGSTLLALLSFAVVEAQAQVAWSRFTRGERVHRVELVADASGRARTRLHTETGRVVVVDA
;
A
#
# COMPACT_ATOMS: atom_id res chain seq x y z
N GLY A 1 -6.05 -9.27 18.93
CA GLY A 1 -5.10 -8.66 17.98
C GLY A 1 -5.76 -8.23 16.68
N ALA A 2 -5.02 -7.56 15.81
CA ALA A 2 -5.50 -7.21 14.48
C ALA A 2 -4.43 -7.57 13.44
N LEU A 3 -4.86 -8.13 12.31
CA LEU A 3 -4.02 -8.50 11.19
C LEU A 3 -4.55 -7.83 9.92
N LEU A 4 -3.66 -7.18 9.18
CA LEU A 4 -3.88 -6.73 7.81
C LEU A 4 -2.87 -7.42 6.90
N LEU A 5 -3.38 -8.11 5.87
CA LEU A 5 -2.57 -8.62 4.76
C LEU A 5 -3.03 -7.91 3.48
N ALA A 6 -2.08 -7.31 2.78
CA ALA A 6 -2.32 -6.67 1.50
C ALA A 6 -1.36 -7.20 0.44
N ALA A 7 -1.88 -7.47 -0.76
CA ALA A 7 -1.11 -7.94 -1.90
C ALA A 7 -1.58 -7.25 -3.20
N SER A 8 -0.65 -6.92 -4.09
CA SER A 8 -0.97 -6.30 -5.38
C SER A 8 -1.52 -7.28 -6.43
N GLY A 9 -1.43 -8.57 -6.17
CA GLY A 9 -1.92 -9.62 -7.05
C GLY A 9 -2.89 -10.54 -6.34
N THR A 10 -2.62 -11.85 -6.38
CA THR A 10 -3.42 -12.86 -5.71
C THR A 10 -2.92 -13.12 -4.29
N LEU A 11 -3.82 -13.09 -3.34
CA LEU A 11 -3.62 -13.55 -1.97
C LEU A 11 -4.27 -14.91 -1.81
N THR A 12 -3.46 -15.97 -1.69
CA THR A 12 -3.95 -17.33 -1.52
C THR A 12 -3.85 -17.76 -0.06
N VAL A 13 -4.97 -18.12 0.54
CA VAL A 13 -5.06 -18.60 1.92
C VAL A 13 -5.38 -20.10 1.91
N ASN A 14 -4.36 -20.95 2.12
CA ASN A 14 -4.52 -22.41 2.20
C ASN A 14 -4.27 -22.96 3.62
N GLY A 15 -3.88 -22.10 4.55
CA GLY A 15 -3.67 -22.40 5.96
C GLY A 15 -4.69 -21.71 6.84
N ALA A 16 -4.37 -21.58 8.14
CA ALA A 16 -5.24 -20.89 9.10
C ALA A 16 -4.69 -19.51 9.45
N ILE A 17 -5.56 -18.50 9.45
CA ILE A 17 -5.30 -17.17 9.99
C ILE A 17 -6.22 -16.96 11.18
N ARG A 18 -5.65 -16.71 12.35
CA ARG A 18 -6.40 -16.61 13.61
C ARG A 18 -6.12 -15.31 14.34
N ALA A 19 -7.19 -14.65 14.74
CA ALA A 19 -7.19 -13.48 15.61
C ALA A 19 -8.15 -13.71 16.78
N ASP A 20 -8.15 -14.92 17.30
CA ASP A 20 -9.05 -15.33 18.38
C ASP A 20 -8.65 -14.68 19.72
N GLY A 21 -9.60 -14.54 20.62
CA GLY A 21 -9.39 -14.12 22.00
C GLY A 21 -8.69 -15.21 22.83
N GLY A 22 -8.00 -14.79 23.88
CA GLY A 22 -7.44 -15.71 24.85
C GLY A 22 -8.47 -16.12 25.91
N TYR A 23 -8.37 -17.36 26.40
CA TYR A 23 -9.19 -17.84 27.51
C TYR A 23 -8.97 -17.03 28.78
N GLY A 24 -10.03 -16.89 29.58
CA GLY A 24 -9.94 -16.31 30.91
C GLY A 24 -9.15 -17.21 31.88
N GLY A 25 -8.53 -16.60 32.88
CA GLY A 25 -7.86 -17.38 33.93
C GLY A 25 -8.85 -18.12 34.83
N ASP A 26 -8.55 -19.39 35.10
CA ASP A 26 -9.34 -20.24 35.99
C ASP A 26 -9.08 -19.91 37.45
N LEU A 27 -10.04 -20.22 38.30
CA LEU A 27 -9.85 -20.16 39.72
C LEU A 27 -9.13 -21.42 40.21
N GLY A 28 -8.08 -21.24 41.03
CA GLY A 28 -7.37 -22.35 41.65
C GLY A 28 -8.31 -23.23 42.52
N THR A 29 -7.84 -24.44 42.78
CA THR A 29 -8.60 -25.50 43.52
C THR A 29 -8.65 -25.31 45.03
N SER A 30 -8.12 -24.22 45.59
CA SER A 30 -8.16 -24.02 47.04
C SER A 30 -9.50 -23.45 47.49
N TYR A 31 -10.09 -24.00 48.55
CA TYR A 31 -11.34 -23.55 49.12
C TYR A 31 -11.32 -22.07 49.54
N GLN A 32 -10.14 -21.53 49.86
CA GLN A 32 -9.97 -20.12 50.21
C GLN A 32 -10.05 -19.22 48.96
N ASP A 33 -9.60 -19.70 47.84
CA ASP A 33 -9.68 -18.96 46.57
C ASP A 33 -11.12 -18.83 46.04
N MET A 34 -11.99 -19.81 46.34
CA MET A 34 -13.38 -19.79 45.96
C MET A 34 -14.24 -18.74 46.70
N GLN A 35 -13.83 -18.32 47.90
CA GLN A 35 -14.60 -17.34 48.68
C GLN A 35 -14.33 -15.90 48.24
N PHE A 36 -13.16 -15.61 47.66
CA PHE A 36 -12.71 -14.25 47.34
C PHE A 36 -12.22 -14.11 45.89
N GLY A 37 -11.99 -15.21 45.20
CA GLY A 37 -11.50 -15.21 43.86
C GLY A 37 -12.62 -14.96 42.79
N ARG A 38 -12.22 -14.36 41.69
CA ARG A 38 -13.04 -14.20 40.50
C ARG A 38 -12.32 -14.83 39.33
N VAL A 39 -13.04 -15.56 38.51
CA VAL A 39 -12.54 -16.07 37.24
C VAL A 39 -12.25 -14.90 36.29
N GLY A 40 -11.26 -15.04 35.45
CA GLY A 40 -10.95 -14.09 34.41
C GLY A 40 -12.01 -14.09 33.32
N GLY A 41 -12.30 -12.94 32.74
CA GLY A 41 -13.12 -12.87 31.52
C GLY A 41 -12.34 -13.37 30.32
N GLY A 42 -13.03 -13.96 29.35
CA GLY A 42 -12.46 -14.32 28.05
C GLY A 42 -12.14 -13.09 27.22
N GLY A 43 -11.07 -13.16 26.43
CA GLY A 43 -10.70 -12.12 25.49
C GLY A 43 -11.63 -12.05 24.31
N SER A 44 -11.92 -10.86 23.81
CA SER A 44 -12.65 -10.70 22.54
C SER A 44 -11.79 -11.09 21.35
N GLY A 45 -12.40 -11.62 20.31
CA GLY A 45 -11.79 -11.81 19.00
C GLY A 45 -11.29 -10.49 18.43
N GLY A 46 -10.28 -10.56 17.60
CA GLY A 46 -9.63 -9.43 16.98
C GLY A 46 -10.22 -9.05 15.63
N ALA A 47 -9.38 -8.56 14.72
CA ALA A 47 -9.77 -8.22 13.37
C ALA A 47 -8.82 -8.86 12.35
N ILE A 48 -9.40 -9.41 11.27
CA ILE A 48 -8.67 -9.86 10.09
C ILE A 48 -9.15 -9.04 8.91
N ARG A 49 -8.22 -8.39 8.19
CA ARG A 49 -8.50 -7.70 6.94
C ARG A 49 -7.57 -8.22 5.85
N LEU A 50 -8.14 -8.76 4.78
CA LEU A 50 -7.42 -9.20 3.60
C LEU A 50 -7.75 -8.26 2.46
N VAL A 51 -6.72 -7.76 1.76
CA VAL A 51 -6.88 -6.82 0.64
C VAL A 51 -6.03 -7.29 -0.53
N ALA A 52 -6.63 -7.58 -1.68
CA ALA A 52 -5.90 -8.03 -2.86
C ALA A 52 -6.71 -7.81 -4.15
N SER A 53 -6.07 -7.89 -5.34
CA SER A 53 -6.82 -7.96 -6.60
C SER A 53 -7.65 -9.24 -6.65
N THR A 54 -7.06 -10.37 -6.22
CA THR A 54 -7.76 -11.65 -6.10
C THR A 54 -7.50 -12.25 -4.71
N VAL A 55 -8.55 -12.68 -4.03
CA VAL A 55 -8.42 -13.50 -2.81
C VAL A 55 -8.96 -14.89 -3.10
N ASP A 56 -8.13 -15.91 -2.89
CA ASP A 56 -8.39 -17.30 -3.23
C ASP A 56 -7.91 -18.23 -2.11
N GLY A 57 -8.27 -19.51 -2.18
CA GLY A 57 -7.80 -20.56 -1.28
C GLY A 57 -8.93 -21.23 -0.50
N THR A 58 -8.52 -22.28 0.24
CA THR A 58 -9.40 -23.15 1.03
C THR A 58 -9.04 -23.14 2.52
N GLY A 59 -8.41 -22.07 2.99
CA GLY A 59 -7.96 -21.93 4.37
C GLY A 59 -9.05 -21.53 5.34
N ASP A 60 -8.69 -21.46 6.61
CA ASP A 60 -9.57 -21.10 7.72
C ASP A 60 -9.27 -19.68 8.23
N LEU A 61 -10.30 -18.86 8.42
CA LEU A 61 -10.18 -17.54 9.03
C LEU A 61 -11.01 -17.51 10.30
N SER A 62 -10.38 -17.21 11.44
CA SER A 62 -11.04 -17.19 12.74
C SER A 62 -10.70 -15.92 13.53
N ALA A 63 -11.74 -15.30 14.09
CA ALA A 63 -11.66 -14.17 15.00
C ALA A 63 -12.73 -14.30 16.08
N LEU A 64 -12.74 -15.45 16.76
CA LEU A 64 -13.70 -15.77 17.80
C LEU A 64 -13.32 -15.13 19.14
N GLY A 65 -14.30 -14.78 19.96
CA GLY A 65 -14.05 -14.56 21.37
C GLY A 65 -13.79 -15.88 22.10
N ALA A 66 -13.05 -15.83 23.18
CA ALA A 66 -12.81 -16.99 24.03
C ALA A 66 -13.70 -17.00 25.25
N ASP A 67 -13.84 -18.17 25.88
CA ASP A 67 -14.60 -18.31 27.10
C ASP A 67 -13.88 -17.72 28.30
N GLY A 68 -14.63 -17.30 29.31
CA GLY A 68 -14.12 -16.94 30.61
C GLY A 68 -13.55 -18.16 31.32
N GLY A 69 -12.77 -17.92 32.38
CA GLY A 69 -12.21 -18.99 33.22
C GLY A 69 -13.28 -19.80 33.96
N ASP A 70 -12.93 -21.02 34.34
CA ASP A 70 -13.78 -21.97 35.00
C ASP A 70 -13.59 -21.97 36.51
N PHE A 71 -14.68 -22.30 37.22
CA PHE A 71 -14.67 -22.68 38.63
C PHE A 71 -14.47 -24.19 38.72
N ALA A 72 -13.41 -24.65 39.38
CA ALA A 72 -13.03 -26.05 39.42
C ALA A 72 -14.16 -27.06 39.83
N ASP A 73 -15.15 -26.64 40.63
CA ASP A 73 -16.18 -27.50 41.18
C ASP A 73 -17.59 -27.28 40.57
N TYR A 74 -17.78 -26.29 39.72
CA TYR A 74 -19.11 -25.92 39.20
C TYR A 74 -19.27 -26.10 37.70
N GLY A 75 -18.30 -26.69 37.04
CA GLY A 75 -18.28 -26.89 35.60
C GLY A 75 -18.15 -25.59 34.80
N SER A 76 -17.80 -25.73 33.57
CA SER A 76 -17.70 -24.63 32.60
C SER A 76 -19.03 -23.88 32.51
N ARG A 77 -19.04 -22.67 32.98
CA ARG A 77 -20.13 -21.74 32.74
C ARG A 77 -19.54 -20.60 31.91
N ASN A 78 -19.93 -20.51 30.66
CA ASN A 78 -19.55 -19.47 29.70
C ASN A 78 -19.92 -18.06 30.17
N TRP A 79 -19.65 -17.77 31.44
CA TRP A 79 -19.86 -16.44 31.99
C TRP A 79 -18.64 -15.59 31.68
N ASN A 80 -18.87 -14.41 31.17
CA ASN A 80 -17.86 -13.47 30.77
C ASN A 80 -17.03 -13.91 29.55
N SER A 81 -17.64 -14.61 28.59
CA SER A 81 -17.01 -14.87 27.28
C SER A 81 -16.78 -13.58 26.52
N GLY A 82 -15.66 -13.50 25.79
CA GLY A 82 -15.36 -12.42 24.87
C GLY A 82 -16.28 -12.41 23.65
N GLY A 83 -16.58 -11.25 23.11
CA GLY A 83 -17.33 -11.13 21.87
C GLY A 83 -16.52 -11.55 20.65
N ALA A 84 -17.21 -11.99 19.58
CA ALA A 84 -16.57 -12.24 18.29
C ALA A 84 -15.98 -10.96 17.70
N GLY A 85 -14.86 -11.11 16.99
CA GLY A 85 -14.19 -10.05 16.25
C GLY A 85 -14.80 -9.78 14.88
N ARG A 86 -13.98 -9.38 13.92
CA ARG A 86 -14.40 -9.06 12.55
C ARG A 86 -13.46 -9.63 11.52
N ILE A 87 -14.02 -10.12 10.40
CA ILE A 87 -13.28 -10.54 9.23
C ILE A 87 -13.79 -9.75 8.04
N ARG A 88 -12.89 -9.12 7.29
CA ARG A 88 -13.21 -8.37 6.09
C ARG A 88 -12.27 -8.78 4.95
N ILE A 89 -12.85 -9.07 3.79
CA ILE A 89 -12.13 -9.41 2.56
C ILE A 89 -12.47 -8.34 1.53
N GLU A 90 -11.45 -7.66 1.02
CA GLU A 90 -11.55 -6.67 -0.03
C GLU A 90 -10.81 -7.19 -1.26
N ALA A 91 -11.55 -7.50 -2.31
CA ALA A 91 -11.01 -8.07 -3.54
C ALA A 91 -11.80 -7.63 -4.77
N GLU A 92 -11.11 -7.48 -5.93
CA GLU A 92 -11.77 -7.32 -7.22
C GLU A 92 -12.37 -8.64 -7.68
N ALA A 93 -11.64 -9.75 -7.46
CA ALA A 93 -12.11 -11.10 -7.68
C ALA A 93 -12.03 -11.92 -6.38
N LEU A 94 -13.18 -12.32 -5.86
CA LEU A 94 -13.27 -13.16 -4.68
C LEU A 94 -13.53 -14.61 -5.10
N LEU A 95 -12.51 -15.44 -5.00
CA LEU A 95 -12.54 -16.88 -5.28
C LEU A 95 -12.54 -17.72 -3.99
N PHE A 96 -12.28 -17.06 -2.85
CA PHE A 96 -12.36 -17.68 -1.52
C PHE A 96 -13.81 -17.98 -1.16
N THR A 97 -14.17 -19.26 -1.01
CA THR A 97 -15.55 -19.74 -0.78
C THR A 97 -15.77 -20.35 0.59
N GLU A 98 -14.72 -20.45 1.39
CA GLU A 98 -14.79 -21.10 2.70
C GLU A 98 -15.59 -20.30 3.73
N THR A 99 -16.15 -21.00 4.68
CA THR A 99 -16.83 -20.38 5.82
C THR A 99 -15.80 -19.86 6.81
N THR A 100 -16.06 -18.69 7.39
CA THR A 100 -15.19 -18.09 8.40
C THR A 100 -15.94 -17.92 9.72
N SER A 101 -15.21 -17.71 10.79
CA SER A 101 -15.78 -17.54 12.14
C SER A 101 -15.24 -16.26 12.81
N PRO A 102 -16.05 -15.16 12.88
CA PRO A 102 -17.39 -14.98 12.33
C PRO A 102 -17.42 -14.91 10.80
N ALA A 103 -18.63 -14.86 10.23
CA ALA A 103 -18.77 -14.66 8.78
C ALA A 103 -18.08 -13.37 8.35
N PHE A 104 -17.38 -13.42 7.22
CA PHE A 104 -16.69 -12.26 6.68
C PHE A 104 -17.64 -11.29 5.98
N THR A 105 -17.21 -10.04 5.89
CA THR A 105 -17.83 -9.02 5.04
C THR A 105 -16.93 -8.76 3.82
N THR A 106 -17.53 -8.44 2.69
CA THR A 106 -16.80 -8.16 1.45
C THR A 106 -16.84 -6.69 1.09
N GLY A 107 -15.93 -6.27 0.22
CA GLY A 107 -15.90 -4.98 -0.42
C GLY A 107 -14.85 -4.95 -1.53
N GLU A 108 -14.89 -3.89 -2.32
CA GLU A 108 -13.79 -3.60 -3.23
C GLU A 108 -12.55 -3.18 -2.45
N PRO A 109 -11.32 -3.42 -2.97
CA PRO A 109 -10.11 -2.99 -2.33
C PRO A 109 -10.11 -1.48 -2.07
N GLY A 110 -9.91 -1.09 -0.83
CA GLY A 110 -9.83 0.32 -0.43
C GLY A 110 -8.47 0.95 -0.70
N GLU A 111 -8.26 2.17 -0.22
CA GLU A 111 -7.08 3.01 -0.49
C GLU A 111 -5.72 2.43 -0.06
N LEU A 112 -5.70 1.36 0.75
CA LEU A 112 -4.46 0.66 1.13
C LEU A 112 -3.87 -0.18 0.00
N PHE A 113 -4.57 -0.29 -1.11
CA PHE A 113 -4.17 -1.13 -2.22
C PHE A 113 -4.30 -0.37 -3.55
N VAL A 114 -3.17 -0.08 -4.14
CA VAL A 114 -3.03 0.72 -5.36
C VAL A 114 -2.51 -0.16 -6.51
N ALA A 115 -3.12 -1.35 -6.72
CA ALA A 115 -2.76 -2.20 -7.85
C ALA A 115 -3.10 -1.51 -9.18
N GLY A 116 -2.14 -1.52 -10.08
CA GLY A 116 -2.30 -1.04 -11.43
C GLY A 116 -2.29 0.48 -11.60
N LEU A 117 -1.94 1.26 -10.56
CA LEU A 117 -1.58 2.65 -10.78
C LEU A 117 -0.19 2.74 -11.42
N PRO A 118 -0.02 3.65 -12.39
CA PRO A 118 1.29 3.91 -12.94
C PRO A 118 2.19 4.53 -11.89
N THR A 119 3.47 4.15 -11.91
CA THR A 119 4.48 4.65 -11.00
C THR A 119 5.59 5.36 -11.76
N LEU A 120 6.25 6.30 -11.08
CA LEU A 120 7.43 7.01 -11.57
C LEU A 120 8.38 7.22 -10.39
N ARG A 121 9.68 6.97 -10.61
CA ARG A 121 10.72 7.34 -9.64
C ARG A 121 11.97 7.84 -10.32
N ILE A 122 12.73 8.67 -9.62
CA ILE A 122 14.13 8.95 -9.97
C ILE A 122 14.93 7.74 -9.50
N ALA A 123 15.56 7.03 -10.44
CA ALA A 123 16.27 5.79 -10.17
C ALA A 123 17.76 6.01 -9.88
N SER A 124 18.39 6.99 -10.56
CA SER A 124 19.81 7.30 -10.37
C SER A 124 20.12 8.75 -10.70
N VAL A 125 21.22 9.25 -10.14
CA VAL A 125 21.84 10.55 -10.47
C VAL A 125 23.33 10.33 -10.61
N ALA A 126 23.94 10.72 -11.72
CA ALA A 126 25.35 10.47 -12.03
C ALA A 126 25.73 8.97 -11.90
N GLY A 127 24.83 8.06 -12.24
CA GLY A 127 25.04 6.62 -12.08
C GLY A 127 24.92 6.10 -10.63
N GLN A 128 24.81 6.97 -9.64
CA GLN A 128 24.56 6.57 -8.26
C GLN A 128 23.07 6.25 -8.06
N PRO A 129 22.69 5.09 -7.49
CA PRO A 129 21.29 4.74 -7.27
C PRO A 129 20.64 5.69 -6.27
N ALA A 130 19.45 6.19 -6.61
CA ALA A 130 18.65 6.98 -5.69
C ALA A 130 18.04 6.07 -4.61
N PRO A 131 18.00 6.51 -3.33
CA PRO A 131 17.36 5.72 -2.28
C PRO A 131 15.88 5.54 -2.56
N ALA A 132 15.35 4.36 -2.20
CA ALA A 132 13.92 4.06 -2.33
C ALA A 132 13.05 4.98 -1.43
N GLU A 133 13.61 5.37 -0.29
CA GLU A 133 13.01 6.29 0.67
C GLU A 133 13.96 7.47 0.88
N PRO A 134 13.83 8.55 0.09
CA PRO A 134 14.63 9.74 0.28
C PRO A 134 14.40 10.40 1.64
N THR A 135 15.47 10.90 2.24
CA THR A 135 15.44 11.48 3.59
C THR A 135 15.13 12.97 3.59
N GLY A 136 15.19 13.61 2.41
CA GLY A 136 15.06 15.07 2.26
C GLY A 136 16.29 15.85 2.71
N THR A 137 17.37 15.17 3.06
CA THR A 137 18.71 15.70 3.23
C THR A 137 19.60 15.12 2.14
N ALA A 138 20.81 15.59 1.92
CA ALA A 138 21.68 15.17 0.80
C ALA A 138 21.69 13.64 0.57
N ASP A 139 20.67 13.14 -0.12
CA ASP A 139 20.47 11.70 -0.40
C ASP A 139 21.51 11.16 -1.39
N ILE A 140 22.01 12.04 -2.28
CA ILE A 140 23.11 11.77 -3.22
C ILE A 140 24.10 12.91 -3.12
N VAL A 141 25.37 12.57 -3.00
CA VAL A 141 26.47 13.54 -2.97
C VAL A 141 27.30 13.37 -4.23
N LEU A 142 27.35 14.41 -5.04
CA LEU A 142 28.18 14.48 -6.23
C LEU A 142 29.57 15.05 -5.88
N SER A 143 30.59 14.51 -6.51
CA SER A 143 31.97 15.03 -6.42
C SER A 143 32.21 16.07 -7.49
N SER A 144 33.25 16.90 -7.33
CA SER A 144 33.70 17.83 -8.38
C SER A 144 34.28 17.13 -9.61
N GLU A 145 34.49 15.81 -9.54
CA GLU A 145 34.98 14.98 -10.66
C GLU A 145 33.83 14.41 -11.50
N ASP A 146 32.60 14.46 -10.98
CA ASP A 146 31.43 14.02 -11.73
C ASP A 146 31.18 14.95 -12.92
N ALA A 147 30.88 14.36 -14.05
CA ALA A 147 30.62 15.13 -15.27
C ALA A 147 29.38 16.01 -15.11
N ASN A 148 29.48 17.27 -15.55
CA ASN A 148 28.32 18.16 -15.65
C ASN A 148 28.18 18.57 -17.14
N PRO A 149 27.04 18.33 -17.82
CA PRO A 149 25.74 17.97 -17.26
C PRO A 149 25.67 16.54 -16.70
N VAL A 150 24.92 16.40 -15.62
CA VAL A 150 24.69 15.15 -14.89
C VAL A 150 23.56 14.36 -15.53
N GLU A 151 23.74 13.06 -15.71
CA GLU A 151 22.66 12.17 -16.13
C GLU A 151 21.77 11.79 -14.93
N VAL A 152 20.47 11.99 -15.09
CA VAL A 152 19.43 11.55 -14.16
C VAL A 152 18.62 10.44 -14.83
N GLY A 153 18.60 9.25 -14.22
CA GLY A 153 17.87 8.09 -14.68
C GLY A 153 16.50 7.97 -14.00
N PHE A 154 15.52 7.55 -14.78
CA PHE A 154 14.13 7.36 -14.32
C PHE A 154 13.66 5.95 -14.59
N GLU A 155 12.81 5.44 -13.72
CA GLU A 155 12.05 4.22 -13.91
C GLU A 155 10.57 4.51 -13.79
N ALA A 156 9.76 3.88 -14.67
CA ALA A 156 8.32 3.98 -14.64
C ALA A 156 7.67 2.61 -14.93
N SER A 157 6.47 2.41 -14.39
CA SER A 157 5.64 1.24 -14.63
C SER A 157 4.20 1.69 -14.90
N GLY A 158 3.48 0.96 -15.75
CA GLY A 158 2.10 1.29 -16.12
C GLY A 158 1.96 2.56 -16.99
N VAL A 159 3.06 3.05 -17.57
CA VAL A 159 3.08 4.24 -18.43
C VAL A 159 3.27 3.81 -19.89
N PRO A 160 2.47 4.32 -20.83
CA PRO A 160 2.65 4.02 -22.26
C PRO A 160 4.05 4.45 -22.72
N LEU A 161 4.72 3.59 -23.52
CA LEU A 161 6.02 3.87 -24.09
C LEU A 161 6.00 5.08 -25.01
N GLY A 162 7.17 5.71 -25.19
CA GLY A 162 7.31 6.90 -26.05
C GLY A 162 6.94 8.22 -25.37
N ASN A 163 6.34 8.20 -24.18
CA ASN A 163 6.12 9.40 -23.39
C ASN A 163 7.46 9.92 -22.84
N THR A 164 7.57 11.25 -22.70
CA THR A 164 8.69 11.92 -22.05
C THR A 164 8.25 12.47 -20.71
N LEU A 165 9.18 12.67 -19.81
CA LEU A 165 8.96 13.35 -18.54
C LEU A 165 9.73 14.67 -18.47
N THR A 166 9.31 15.55 -17.59
CA THR A 166 9.99 16.80 -17.29
C THR A 166 10.71 16.66 -15.97
N LEU A 167 12.03 16.77 -15.98
CA LEU A 167 12.83 16.94 -14.78
C LEU A 167 12.85 18.43 -14.41
N VAL A 168 12.53 18.74 -13.17
CA VAL A 168 12.64 20.08 -12.60
C VAL A 168 13.73 20.04 -11.55
N LEU A 169 14.80 20.80 -11.77
CA LEU A 169 15.85 21.03 -10.80
C LEU A 169 15.61 22.37 -10.13
N THR A 170 15.52 22.38 -8.81
CA THR A 170 15.44 23.59 -8.00
C THR A 170 16.80 23.79 -7.33
N PRO A 171 17.60 24.76 -7.77
CA PRO A 171 18.90 25.06 -7.20
C PRO A 171 18.78 25.76 -5.84
N PRO A 172 19.87 25.87 -5.06
CA PRO A 172 19.87 26.60 -3.78
C PRO A 172 19.62 28.11 -3.96
N ALA A 173 19.90 28.63 -5.14
CA ALA A 173 19.65 30.03 -5.53
C ALA A 173 19.38 30.09 -7.03
N GLY A 174 18.46 30.97 -7.43
CA GLY A 174 18.08 31.16 -8.84
C GLY A 174 16.73 30.50 -9.17
N GLU A 175 16.40 30.51 -10.46
CA GLU A 175 15.15 29.94 -10.96
C GLU A 175 15.27 28.45 -11.20
N PRO A 176 14.17 27.68 -11.04
CA PRO A 176 14.13 26.26 -11.39
C PRO A 176 14.41 26.01 -12.88
N VAL A 177 15.26 25.01 -13.14
CA VAL A 177 15.58 24.56 -14.49
C VAL A 177 14.68 23.39 -14.86
N ARG A 178 14.17 23.37 -16.11
CA ARG A 178 13.33 22.30 -16.62
C ARG A 178 14.01 21.64 -17.82
N VAL A 179 14.10 20.31 -17.76
CA VAL A 179 14.71 19.50 -18.82
C VAL A 179 13.75 18.39 -19.20
N ILE A 180 13.64 18.10 -20.49
CA ILE A 180 12.84 16.99 -21.01
C ILE A 180 13.73 15.75 -21.12
N SER A 181 13.25 14.61 -20.65
CA SER A 181 13.96 13.33 -20.77
C SER A 181 13.94 12.76 -22.18
N THR A 182 14.73 11.72 -22.40
CA THR A 182 14.48 10.78 -23.50
C THR A 182 13.09 10.19 -23.38
N ALA A 183 12.57 9.63 -24.48
CA ALA A 183 11.31 8.89 -24.45
C ALA A 183 11.45 7.61 -23.59
N LEU A 184 10.41 7.28 -22.84
CA LEU A 184 10.33 6.02 -22.10
C LEU A 184 10.47 4.83 -23.06
N ALA A 185 11.41 3.95 -22.75
CA ALA A 185 11.74 2.75 -23.51
C ALA A 185 11.78 1.52 -22.61
N GLY A 186 11.55 0.33 -23.18
CA GLY A 186 11.45 -0.94 -22.45
C GLY A 186 10.10 -1.60 -22.63
N SER A 187 9.40 -1.91 -21.55
CA SER A 187 8.02 -2.41 -21.56
C SER A 187 7.12 -1.47 -20.74
N VAL A 188 5.79 -1.61 -20.90
CA VAL A 188 4.82 -0.84 -20.10
C VAL A 188 4.99 -1.10 -18.60
N ASP A 189 5.34 -2.34 -18.22
CA ASP A 189 5.52 -2.72 -16.81
C ASP A 189 6.89 -2.31 -16.25
N ALA A 190 7.88 -2.07 -17.12
CA ALA A 190 9.24 -1.68 -16.72
C ALA A 190 9.87 -0.84 -17.83
N SER A 191 9.74 0.47 -17.73
CA SER A 191 10.31 1.41 -18.69
C SER A 191 11.30 2.36 -18.02
N THR A 192 12.26 2.84 -18.81
CA THR A 192 13.31 3.74 -18.36
C THR A 192 13.45 4.94 -19.29
N ALA A 193 13.95 6.04 -18.76
CA ALA A 193 14.31 7.23 -19.49
C ALA A 193 15.49 7.93 -18.79
N THR A 194 16.19 8.83 -19.48
CA THR A 194 17.24 9.66 -18.91
C THR A 194 17.08 11.12 -19.28
N ALA A 195 17.59 12.02 -18.44
CA ALA A 195 17.74 13.44 -18.74
C ALA A 195 19.13 13.93 -18.34
N LEU A 196 19.68 14.87 -19.09
CA LEU A 196 20.93 15.54 -18.76
C LEU A 196 20.61 16.93 -18.19
N VAL A 197 21.12 17.24 -17.02
CA VAL A 197 20.88 18.53 -16.35
C VAL A 197 22.15 19.07 -15.72
N ASP A 198 22.37 20.36 -15.85
CA ASP A 198 23.47 21.06 -15.15
C ASP A 198 23.09 21.26 -13.69
N ILE A 199 23.80 20.59 -12.78
CA ILE A 199 23.61 20.73 -11.35
C ILE A 199 24.62 21.72 -10.80
N PRO A 200 24.19 22.87 -10.25
CA PRO A 200 25.09 23.84 -9.67
C PRO A 200 25.65 23.37 -8.33
N ASP A 201 26.73 23.99 -7.89
CA ASP A 201 27.32 23.76 -6.58
C ASP A 201 26.29 24.03 -5.46
N GLY A 202 26.33 23.20 -4.43
CA GLY A 202 25.41 23.28 -3.27
C GLY A 202 24.25 22.31 -3.37
N GLY A 203 23.29 22.44 -2.45
CA GLY A 203 22.15 21.53 -2.37
C GLY A 203 21.07 21.87 -3.39
N SER A 204 20.76 20.94 -4.29
CA SER A 204 19.66 21.06 -5.26
C SER A 204 18.58 20.02 -5.01
N THR A 205 17.34 20.31 -5.40
CA THR A 205 16.23 19.36 -5.32
C THR A 205 15.77 18.96 -6.71
N LEU A 206 15.55 17.67 -6.93
CA LEU A 206 15.04 17.11 -8.18
C LEU A 206 13.58 16.71 -8.03
N LEU A 207 12.79 17.02 -9.05
CA LEU A 207 11.37 16.66 -9.16
C LEU A 207 11.13 16.13 -10.57
N ALA A 208 10.56 14.93 -10.70
CA ALA A 208 10.16 14.37 -11.98
C ALA A 208 8.64 14.46 -12.17
N LEU A 209 8.21 14.98 -13.29
CA LEU A 209 6.82 15.15 -13.69
C LEU A 209 6.57 14.40 -15.01
N LEU A 210 5.53 13.58 -15.05
CA LEU A 210 5.09 12.89 -16.25
C LEU A 210 3.57 13.02 -16.38
N SER A 211 3.08 13.30 -17.57
CA SER A 211 1.63 13.35 -17.86
C SER A 211 1.34 12.63 -19.15
N PHE A 212 0.32 11.78 -19.16
CA PHE A 212 -0.11 11.08 -20.37
C PHE A 212 -1.63 10.96 -20.44
N ALA A 213 -2.15 10.85 -21.67
CA ALA A 213 -3.56 10.62 -21.93
C ALA A 213 -3.89 9.13 -21.79
N VAL A 214 -5.05 8.84 -21.22
CA VAL A 214 -5.54 7.47 -21.05
C VAL A 214 -6.38 7.07 -22.27
N VAL A 215 -5.87 6.12 -23.04
CA VAL A 215 -6.52 5.67 -24.28
C VAL A 215 -7.13 4.27 -24.12
N GLU A 216 -6.69 3.46 -23.15
CA GLU A 216 -7.08 2.06 -23.04
C GLU A 216 -8.27 1.84 -22.10
N ALA A 217 -9.24 1.03 -22.55
CA ALA A 217 -10.43 0.69 -21.77
C ALA A 217 -10.11 -0.11 -20.49
N GLN A 218 -9.04 -0.92 -20.48
CA GLN A 218 -8.64 -1.73 -19.31
C GLN A 218 -8.12 -0.86 -18.17
N ALA A 219 -7.35 0.18 -18.46
CA ALA A 219 -6.90 1.15 -17.48
C ALA A 219 -8.09 1.89 -16.84
N GLN A 220 -9.14 2.17 -17.59
CA GLN A 220 -10.37 2.81 -17.09
C GLN A 220 -11.05 1.98 -16.01
N VAL A 221 -11.14 0.67 -16.18
CA VAL A 221 -11.78 -0.23 -15.21
C VAL A 221 -10.97 -0.26 -13.90
N ALA A 222 -9.65 -0.35 -13.99
CA ALA A 222 -8.78 -0.38 -12.82
C ALA A 222 -8.83 0.91 -12.00
N TRP A 223 -9.04 2.07 -12.65
CA TRP A 223 -9.00 3.38 -11.97
C TRP A 223 -10.37 3.94 -11.61
N SER A 224 -11.46 3.37 -12.13
CA SER A 224 -12.84 3.79 -11.85
C SER A 224 -13.17 3.76 -10.36
N ARG A 225 -12.57 2.84 -9.61
CA ARG A 225 -12.72 2.74 -8.14
C ARG A 225 -12.22 3.99 -7.40
N PHE A 226 -11.14 4.62 -7.87
CA PHE A 226 -10.62 5.84 -7.26
C PHE A 226 -11.44 7.06 -7.65
N THR A 227 -12.07 7.01 -8.80
CA THR A 227 -12.83 8.13 -9.38
C THR A 227 -14.34 8.00 -9.19
N ARG A 228 -14.81 7.04 -8.37
CA ARG A 228 -16.24 6.75 -8.15
C ARG A 228 -16.99 6.46 -9.46
N GLY A 229 -16.38 5.70 -10.35
CA GLY A 229 -16.95 5.33 -11.64
C GLY A 229 -16.77 6.36 -12.76
N GLU A 230 -16.17 7.52 -12.47
CA GLU A 230 -15.88 8.52 -13.51
C GLU A 230 -14.71 8.08 -14.39
N ARG A 231 -14.79 8.39 -15.68
CA ARG A 231 -13.71 8.08 -16.63
C ARG A 231 -12.51 9.01 -16.41
N VAL A 232 -11.32 8.41 -16.41
CA VAL A 232 -10.03 9.12 -16.33
C VAL A 232 -9.55 9.38 -17.76
N HIS A 233 -9.30 10.63 -18.12
CA HIS A 233 -8.77 11.00 -19.43
C HIS A 233 -7.28 11.32 -19.43
N ARG A 234 -6.73 11.68 -18.26
CA ARG A 234 -5.32 12.01 -18.11
C ARG A 234 -4.81 11.58 -16.73
N VAL A 235 -3.59 11.10 -16.71
CA VAL A 235 -2.84 10.79 -15.50
C VAL A 235 -1.62 11.69 -15.43
N GLU A 236 -1.33 12.20 -14.23
CA GLU A 236 -0.13 12.95 -13.92
C GLU A 236 0.61 12.27 -12.77
N LEU A 237 1.87 11.97 -12.99
CA LEU A 237 2.77 11.36 -12.01
C LEU A 237 3.77 12.40 -11.54
N VAL A 238 3.98 12.44 -10.23
CA VAL A 238 4.93 13.33 -9.57
C VAL A 238 5.84 12.49 -8.69
N ALA A 239 7.13 12.51 -8.97
CA ALA A 239 8.15 11.89 -8.11
C ALA A 239 9.04 13.00 -7.54
N ASP A 240 8.95 13.22 -6.25
CA ASP A 240 9.68 14.27 -5.54
C ASP A 240 10.78 13.71 -4.61
N ALA A 241 11.55 14.59 -4.03
CA ALA A 241 12.61 14.26 -3.09
C ALA A 241 12.13 13.62 -1.77
N SER A 242 10.82 13.52 -1.53
CA SER A 242 10.25 12.84 -0.36
C SER A 242 10.07 11.34 -0.60
N GLY A 243 10.39 10.83 -1.80
CA GLY A 243 10.21 9.43 -2.21
C GLY A 243 8.76 9.02 -2.40
N ARG A 244 7.84 9.95 -2.24
CA ARG A 244 6.42 9.69 -2.47
C ARG A 244 6.09 9.95 -3.92
N ALA A 245 5.82 8.86 -4.65
CA ALA A 245 5.18 8.98 -5.95
C ALA A 245 3.71 9.36 -5.73
N ARG A 246 3.28 10.45 -6.34
CA ARG A 246 1.87 10.86 -6.33
C ARG A 246 1.29 10.70 -7.70
N THR A 247 0.15 10.03 -7.76
CA THR A 247 -0.63 9.88 -8.97
C THR A 247 -1.86 10.78 -8.90
N ARG A 248 -2.04 11.65 -9.91
CA ARG A 248 -3.22 12.49 -10.07
C ARG A 248 -4.04 11.98 -11.24
N LEU A 249 -5.27 11.56 -10.96
CA LEU A 249 -6.23 11.10 -11.95
C LEU A 249 -7.16 12.26 -12.31
N HIS A 250 -7.15 12.70 -13.57
CA HIS A 250 -8.00 13.75 -14.08
C HIS A 250 -9.20 13.11 -14.78
N THR A 251 -10.41 13.36 -14.27
CA THR A 251 -11.64 12.81 -14.83
C THR A 251 -12.23 13.70 -15.93
N GLU A 252 -13.07 13.12 -16.80
CA GLU A 252 -13.78 13.86 -17.85
C GLU A 252 -14.68 14.96 -17.29
N THR A 253 -15.13 14.85 -16.04
CA THR A 253 -15.93 15.87 -15.36
C THR A 253 -15.10 17.01 -14.78
N GLY A 254 -13.76 16.97 -14.91
CA GLY A 254 -12.84 17.98 -14.40
C GLY A 254 -12.41 17.77 -12.94
N ARG A 255 -12.83 16.67 -12.29
CA ARG A 255 -12.35 16.32 -10.95
C ARG A 255 -10.92 15.78 -11.03
N VAL A 256 -10.11 16.13 -10.03
CA VAL A 256 -8.76 15.58 -9.83
C VAL A 256 -8.76 14.76 -8.56
N VAL A 257 -8.39 13.50 -8.68
CA VAL A 257 -8.22 12.59 -7.54
C VAL A 257 -6.73 12.35 -7.35
N VAL A 258 -6.23 12.63 -6.16
CA VAL A 258 -4.83 12.38 -5.79
C VAL A 258 -4.78 11.05 -5.06
N VAL A 259 -3.91 10.17 -5.52
CA VAL A 259 -3.65 8.88 -4.89
C VAL A 259 -2.16 8.83 -4.58
N ASP A 260 -1.81 8.66 -3.32
CA ASP A 260 -0.45 8.47 -2.87
C ASP A 260 -0.10 6.98 -3.05
N ALA A 261 1.02 6.68 -3.72
CA ALA A 261 1.48 5.33 -4.02
C ALA A 261 2.46 4.84 -2.95
#